data_a538d975e9f369bed1cbc1196127d0f3
#
_entry.id   a538d975e9f369bed1cbc1196127d0f3
#
_cell.length_a   1.000
_cell.length_b   1.000
_cell.length_c   1.000
_cell.angle_alpha   90.00
_cell.angle_beta   90.00
_cell.angle_gamma   90.00
#
_symmetry.space_group_name_H-M   'P 1'
#
loop_
_entity.id
_entity.type
_entity.pdbx_description
1 polymer ?
#
loop_
_entity_poly.entity_id
_entity_poly.type
_entity_poly.pdbx_seq_one_letter_code
_entity_poly.pdbx_strand_id
1 'polypeptide(L)' 'MRIQYSKEFYSKEALLKAAYHFTDRAYVYLGVEDGGFFVDFTAKGGAQFDKEKLENEFKNELLAQVIHQT' A
#
# COMPACT_ATOMS: atom_id res chain seq x y z
N MET A 1 8.70 -2.72 5.68
CA MET A 1 8.51 -3.44 4.41
C MET A 1 8.11 -2.44 3.34
N ARG A 2 8.82 -2.42 2.23
CA ARG A 2 8.57 -1.50 1.13
C ARG A 2 8.10 -2.26 -0.10
N ILE A 3 7.02 -1.78 -0.72
CA ILE A 3 6.47 -2.35 -1.94
C ILE A 3 6.43 -1.25 -2.99
N GLN A 4 6.88 -1.56 -4.21
CA GLN A 4 6.91 -0.60 -5.31
C GLN A 4 5.79 -0.89 -6.30
N TYR A 5 5.20 0.18 -6.85
CA TYR A 5 4.11 0.07 -7.82
C TYR A 5 4.36 1.01 -8.99
N SER A 6 4.00 0.55 -10.18
CA SER A 6 4.10 1.36 -11.38
C SER A 6 2.98 2.39 -11.45
N LYS A 7 3.32 3.63 -11.73
CA LYS A 7 2.31 4.68 -11.93
C LYS A 7 1.51 4.50 -13.22
N GLU A 8 1.95 3.60 -14.09
CA GLU A 8 1.18 3.26 -15.29
C GLU A 8 -0.07 2.45 -14.98
N PHE A 9 -0.01 1.65 -13.90
CA PHE A 9 -1.10 0.76 -13.54
C PHE A 9 -1.92 1.26 -12.35
N TYR A 10 -1.33 2.10 -11.50
CA TYR A 10 -1.98 2.51 -10.26
C TYR A 10 -1.89 4.01 -10.10
N SER A 11 -3.02 4.64 -9.73
CA SER A 11 -3.03 6.06 -9.44
C SER A 11 -2.59 6.31 -8.00
N LYS A 12 -2.05 7.50 -7.77
CA LYS A 12 -1.72 7.96 -6.42
C LYS A 12 -2.93 7.88 -5.50
N GLU A 13 -4.11 8.26 -6.02
CA GLU A 13 -5.34 8.27 -5.24
C GLU A 13 -5.75 6.89 -4.78
N ALA A 14 -5.66 5.88 -5.67
CA ALA A 14 -5.96 4.50 -5.31
C ALA A 14 -5.00 4.00 -4.23
N LEU A 15 -3.71 4.31 -4.35
CA LEU A 15 -2.71 3.94 -3.35
C LEU A 15 -2.97 4.59 -2.00
N LEU A 16 -3.34 5.87 -1.98
CA LEU A 16 -3.67 6.58 -0.75
C LEU A 16 -4.87 5.95 -0.04
N LYS A 17 -5.92 5.64 -0.79
CA LYS A 17 -7.11 5.03 -0.22
C LYS A 17 -6.83 3.64 0.32
N ALA A 18 -6.11 2.82 -0.43
CA ALA A 18 -5.73 1.48 0.02
C ALA A 18 -4.86 1.55 1.28
N ALA A 19 -3.87 2.43 1.28
CA ALA A 19 -2.97 2.60 2.41
C ALA A 19 -3.71 3.05 3.67
N TYR A 20 -4.70 3.91 3.52
CA TYR A 20 -5.49 4.39 4.64
C TYR A 20 -6.12 3.24 5.45
N HIS A 21 -6.56 2.19 4.77
CA HIS A 21 -7.19 1.04 5.42
C HIS A 21 -6.22 0.24 6.30
N PHE A 22 -4.93 0.51 6.20
CA PHE A 22 -3.91 -0.20 6.96
C PHE A 22 -3.34 0.62 8.11
N THR A 23 -3.77 1.86 8.28
CA THR A 23 -3.22 2.76 9.31
C THR A 23 -3.55 2.35 10.73
N ASP A 24 -4.54 1.50 10.93
CA ASP A 24 -4.87 0.95 12.24
C ASP A 24 -3.86 -0.12 12.68
N ARG A 25 -3.17 -0.76 11.73
CA ARG A 25 -2.26 -1.87 11.99
C ARG A 25 -0.79 -1.52 11.81
N ALA A 26 -0.52 -0.46 11.06
CA ALA A 26 0.85 -0.13 10.68
C ALA A 26 1.00 1.36 10.47
N TYR A 27 2.23 1.83 10.62
CA TYR A 27 2.61 3.14 10.09
C TYR A 27 2.85 2.98 8.61
N VAL A 28 2.21 3.82 7.80
CA VAL A 28 2.27 3.73 6.35
C VAL A 28 2.86 5.01 5.78
N TYR A 29 3.89 4.87 4.97
CA TYR A 29 4.53 5.99 4.30
C TYR A 29 4.46 5.77 2.79
N LEU A 30 4.02 6.80 2.06
CA LEU A 30 3.91 6.78 0.61
C LEU A 30 4.89 7.75 0.00
N GLY A 31 5.53 7.34 -1.07
CA GLY A 31 6.44 8.23 -1.77
C GLY A 31 6.49 7.93 -3.26
N VAL A 32 7.23 8.78 -3.96
CA VAL A 32 7.45 8.66 -5.40
C VAL A 32 8.92 8.32 -5.62
N GLU A 33 9.19 7.35 -6.48
CA GLU A 33 10.54 6.90 -6.75
C GLU A 33 10.62 6.37 -8.19
N ASP A 34 11.57 6.89 -8.96
CA ASP A 34 11.93 6.38 -10.29
C ASP A 34 10.72 6.07 -11.20
N GLY A 35 9.81 7.04 -11.31
CA GLY A 35 8.67 6.89 -12.21
C GLY A 35 7.55 6.01 -11.69
N GLY A 36 7.58 5.67 -10.41
CA GLY A 36 6.54 4.88 -9.76
C GLY A 36 6.28 5.36 -8.36
N PHE A 37 5.49 4.57 -7.63
CA PHE A 37 5.17 4.84 -6.23
C PHE A 37 5.74 3.74 -5.35
N PHE A 38 6.07 4.09 -4.12
CA PHE A 38 6.35 3.07 -3.11
C PHE A 38 5.47 3.27 -1.89
N VAL A 39 5.18 2.17 -1.20
CA VAL A 39 4.45 2.16 0.07
C VAL A 39 5.34 1.44 1.07
N ASP A 40 5.62 2.10 2.18
CA ASP A 40 6.47 1.54 3.23
C ASP A 40 5.63 1.31 4.48
N PHE A 41 5.63 0.07 4.98
CA PHE A 41 4.87 -0.32 6.18
C PHE A 41 5.82 -0.60 7.33
N THR A 42 5.52 -0.02 8.49
CA THR A 42 6.25 -0.27 9.73
C THR A 42 5.26 -0.76 10.78
N ALA A 43 5.56 -1.88 11.43
CA ALA A 43 4.69 -2.46 12.44
C ALA A 43 4.55 -1.53 13.64
N LYS A 44 3.33 -1.42 14.17
CA LYS A 44 3.06 -0.68 15.39
C LYS A 44 3.31 -1.54 16.62
N GLY A 45 3.81 -0.89 17.67
CA GLY A 45 3.91 -1.53 18.99
C GLY A 45 4.81 -2.74 19.05
N GLY A 46 5.81 -2.83 18.19
CA GLY A 46 6.73 -3.96 18.18
C GLY A 46 6.17 -5.24 17.59
N ALA A 47 4.94 -5.19 17.07
CA ALA A 47 4.35 -6.34 16.38
C ALA A 47 5.13 -6.65 15.10
N GLN A 48 5.14 -7.92 14.72
CA GLN A 48 5.76 -8.32 13.47
C GLN A 48 4.70 -8.60 12.42
N PHE A 49 5.00 -8.23 11.18
CA PHE A 49 4.16 -8.57 10.07
C PHE A 49 4.48 -9.95 9.53
N ASP A 50 3.45 -10.66 9.11
CA ASP A 50 3.60 -11.66 8.08
C ASP A 50 3.65 -10.87 6.77
N LYS A 51 4.85 -10.71 6.21
CA LYS A 51 5.06 -9.86 5.05
C LYS A 51 4.26 -10.30 3.83
N GLU A 52 4.21 -11.60 3.60
CA GLU A 52 3.47 -12.15 2.47
C GLU A 52 1.98 -11.89 2.61
N LYS A 53 1.44 -12.10 3.79
CA LYS A 53 0.03 -11.87 4.07
C LYS A 53 -0.32 -10.39 3.92
N LEU A 54 0.50 -9.51 4.47
CA LEU A 54 0.26 -8.07 4.37
C LEU A 54 0.31 -7.61 2.93
N GLU A 55 1.29 -8.06 2.17
CA GLU A 55 1.42 -7.71 0.76
C GLU A 55 0.21 -8.17 -0.04
N ASN A 56 -0.24 -9.40 0.18
CA ASN A 56 -1.42 -9.94 -0.51
C ASN A 56 -2.70 -9.18 -0.13
N GLU A 57 -2.87 -8.84 1.14
CA GLU A 57 -4.01 -8.06 1.58
C GLU A 57 -4.00 -6.66 0.97
N PHE A 58 -2.82 -6.04 0.91
CA PHE A 58 -2.70 -4.70 0.32
C PHE A 58 -2.99 -4.71 -1.18
N LYS A 59 -2.47 -5.70 -1.90
CA LYS A 59 -2.74 -5.84 -3.33
C LYS A 59 -4.24 -6.01 -3.59
N ASN A 60 -4.90 -6.79 -2.76
CA ASN A 60 -6.33 -7.02 -2.89
C ASN A 60 -7.12 -5.74 -2.64
N GLU A 61 -6.76 -4.98 -1.62
CA GLU A 61 -7.39 -3.70 -1.32
C GLU A 61 -7.15 -2.69 -2.44
N LEU A 62 -5.94 -2.65 -2.97
CA LEU A 62 -5.58 -1.76 -4.06
C LEU A 62 -6.41 -2.05 -5.32
N LEU A 63 -6.59 -3.33 -5.64
CA LEU A 63 -7.42 -3.74 -6.77
C LEU A 63 -8.86 -3.27 -6.58
N ALA A 64 -9.41 -3.40 -5.38
CA ALA A 64 -10.75 -2.92 -5.07
C ALA A 64 -10.88 -1.42 -5.29
N GLN A 65 -9.87 -0.64 -4.88
CA GLN A 65 -9.89 0.81 -5.08
C GLN A 65 -9.82 1.19 -6.55
N VAL A 66 -9.04 0.48 -7.34
CA VAL A 66 -8.94 0.71 -8.78
C VAL A 66 -10.30 0.47 -9.46
N ILE A 67 -10.97 -0.60 -9.09
CA ILE A 67 -12.30 -0.91 -9.63
C ILE A 67 -13.31 0.19 -9.28
N HIS A 68 -13.25 0.71 -8.06
CA HIS A 68 -14.16 1.78 -7.63
C HIS A 68 -13.92 3.10 -8.36
N GLN A 69 -12.73 3.31 -8.91
CA GLN A 69 -12.41 4.55 -9.64
C GLN A 69 -12.81 4.49 -11.11
N THR A 70 -13.15 3.35 -11.61
CA THR A 70 -13.63 3.21 -12.97
C THR A 70 -15.16 3.17 -13.01
#